data_059bfe894edebc8d78cd5ae9f758df36
#
_entry.id   059bfe894edebc8d78cd5ae9f758df36
#
_cell.length_a   1.000
_cell.length_b   1.000
_cell.length_c   1.000
_cell.angle_alpha   90.00
_cell.angle_beta   90.00
_cell.angle_gamma   90.00
#
_symmetry.space_group_name_H-M   'P 1'
#
loop_
_entity.id
_entity.type
_entity.pdbx_description
1 polymer ?
#
loop_
_entity_poly.entity_id
_entity_poly.type
_entity_poly.pdbx_seq_one_letter_code
_entity_poly.pdbx_strand_id
1 'polypeptide(L)'
;SLLLIIKNNKNFLDDNKKFSRLKYEKFLLENNITASEFEKRLKERELEKILFNYYSSGLYIPEYLIKYFNYSKNRSIDVKYVSLESNYKKKEEFNETDIKNYIETNKDDLKVDFVDVKYVKLTPEILTGSSDYNEGYYEIIDKIENEIFNKNSLEELLSEYEGIKINEIKELSQKNVDTDLQDIFNYKESDQIQILDKEDYFLIFKNENYRQKIPKLDKDFSNEIKEILYKENRYNYNQKLFSKISTN
;
A
#
# COMPACT_ATOMS: atom_id res chain seq x y z
N SER A 1 -50.92 9.61 -10.82
CA SER A 1 -50.55 11.00 -10.46
C SER A 1 -49.65 10.97 -9.25
N LEU A 2 -48.74 11.92 -9.13
CA LEU A 2 -47.77 12.02 -8.02
C LEU A 2 -48.48 12.06 -6.65
N LEU A 3 -49.59 12.76 -6.60
CA LEU A 3 -50.44 12.85 -5.41
C LEU A 3 -50.92 11.48 -4.89
N LEU A 4 -51.24 10.54 -5.79
CA LEU A 4 -51.64 9.20 -5.39
C LEU A 4 -50.44 8.40 -4.83
N ILE A 5 -49.25 8.59 -5.36
CA ILE A 5 -48.05 7.91 -4.87
C ILE A 5 -47.73 8.38 -3.44
N ILE A 6 -47.80 9.70 -3.19
CA ILE A 6 -47.61 10.25 -1.85
C ILE A 6 -48.66 9.77 -0.88
N LYS A 7 -49.95 9.81 -1.28
CA LYS A 7 -51.07 9.39 -0.42
C LYS A 7 -51.06 7.91 -0.08
N ASN A 8 -50.50 7.06 -0.95
CA ASN A 8 -50.42 5.61 -0.75
C ASN A 8 -49.09 5.17 -0.12
N ASN A 9 -48.16 6.08 0.14
CA ASN A 9 -46.90 5.74 0.75
C ASN A 9 -47.11 5.31 2.22
N LYS A 10 -46.68 4.10 2.54
CA LYS A 10 -46.85 3.49 3.88
C LYS A 10 -46.33 4.36 5.02
N ASN A 11 -45.32 5.13 4.80
CA ASN A 11 -44.71 6.01 5.80
C ASN A 11 -45.58 7.22 6.15
N PHE A 12 -46.55 7.54 5.30
CA PHE A 12 -47.44 8.71 5.48
C PHE A 12 -48.90 8.30 5.84
N LEU A 13 -49.13 7.01 6.09
CA LEU A 13 -50.45 6.53 6.50
C LEU A 13 -50.57 6.56 8.03
N ASP A 14 -51.81 6.86 8.50
CA ASP A 14 -52.19 6.70 9.90
C ASP A 14 -52.55 5.23 10.22
N ASP A 15 -52.92 4.99 11.45
CA ASP A 15 -53.31 3.65 11.94
C ASP A 15 -54.54 3.08 11.23
N ASN A 16 -55.36 3.96 10.62
CA ASN A 16 -56.54 3.62 9.82
C ASN A 16 -56.19 3.47 8.31
N LYS A 17 -54.90 3.43 7.95
CA LYS A 17 -54.42 3.37 6.58
C LYS A 17 -54.84 4.55 5.69
N LYS A 18 -55.13 5.70 6.28
CA LYS A 18 -55.44 6.94 5.58
C LYS A 18 -54.21 7.85 5.61
N PHE A 19 -54.07 8.69 4.58
CA PHE A 19 -52.97 9.64 4.47
C PHE A 19 -53.03 10.65 5.66
N SER A 20 -51.93 10.73 6.39
CA SER A 20 -51.72 11.68 7.49
C SER A 20 -50.79 12.80 7.04
N ARG A 21 -51.37 13.99 6.91
CA ARG A 21 -50.61 15.20 6.61
C ARG A 21 -49.54 15.49 7.67
N LEU A 22 -49.85 15.22 8.91
CA LEU A 22 -48.94 15.39 10.04
C LEU A 22 -47.68 14.50 9.89
N LYS A 23 -47.85 13.23 9.53
CA LYS A 23 -46.72 12.31 9.30
C LYS A 23 -45.89 12.77 8.10
N TYR A 24 -46.51 13.27 7.05
CA TYR A 24 -45.83 13.81 5.88
C TYR A 24 -45.00 15.07 6.22
N GLU A 25 -45.59 16.04 6.92
CA GLU A 25 -44.90 17.27 7.34
C GLU A 25 -43.73 16.96 8.31
N LYS A 26 -43.96 16.04 9.26
CA LYS A 26 -42.91 15.56 10.18
C LYS A 26 -41.73 14.93 9.42
N PHE A 27 -42.01 14.08 8.44
CA PHE A 27 -40.97 13.48 7.59
C PHE A 27 -40.15 14.55 6.87
N LEU A 28 -40.78 15.58 6.29
CA LEU A 28 -40.08 16.67 5.62
C LEU A 28 -39.16 17.43 6.57
N LEU A 29 -39.64 17.73 7.78
CA LEU A 29 -38.86 18.42 8.82
C LEU A 29 -37.66 17.57 9.30
N GLU A 30 -37.89 16.29 9.59
CA GLU A 30 -36.83 15.39 10.04
C GLU A 30 -35.72 15.20 9.02
N ASN A 31 -36.06 15.27 7.72
CA ASN A 31 -35.09 15.15 6.63
C ASN A 31 -34.57 16.51 6.11
N ASN A 32 -35.00 17.62 6.72
CA ASN A 32 -34.62 18.98 6.35
C ASN A 32 -34.82 19.30 4.85
N ILE A 33 -35.95 18.86 4.29
CA ILE A 33 -36.30 19.06 2.88
C ILE A 33 -37.67 19.72 2.76
N THR A 34 -37.84 20.50 1.69
CA THR A 34 -39.15 21.12 1.38
C THR A 34 -40.06 20.13 0.64
N ALA A 35 -41.38 20.37 0.73
CA ALA A 35 -42.36 19.58 -0.02
C ALA A 35 -42.08 19.62 -1.52
N SER A 36 -41.73 20.78 -2.07
CA SER A 36 -41.40 20.96 -3.49
C SER A 36 -40.18 20.12 -3.91
N GLU A 37 -39.13 20.11 -3.11
CA GLU A 37 -37.94 19.29 -3.39
C GLU A 37 -38.23 17.78 -3.31
N PHE A 38 -38.97 17.38 -2.29
CA PHE A 38 -39.37 15.98 -2.14
C PHE A 38 -40.22 15.52 -3.31
N GLU A 39 -41.23 16.28 -3.68
CA GLU A 39 -42.13 15.98 -4.81
C GLU A 39 -41.38 15.95 -6.15
N LYS A 40 -40.43 16.86 -6.34
CA LYS A 40 -39.56 16.88 -7.54
C LYS A 40 -38.71 15.59 -7.62
N ARG A 41 -38.01 15.24 -6.55
CA ARG A 41 -37.20 14.01 -6.51
C ARG A 41 -38.05 12.74 -6.67
N LEU A 42 -39.24 12.71 -6.10
CA LEU A 42 -40.16 11.59 -6.25
C LEU A 42 -40.63 11.46 -7.70
N LYS A 43 -40.96 12.60 -8.35
CA LYS A 43 -41.34 12.63 -9.76
C LYS A 43 -40.22 12.12 -10.66
N GLU A 44 -39.00 12.57 -10.46
CA GLU A 44 -37.82 12.14 -11.22
C GLU A 44 -37.61 10.61 -11.08
N ARG A 45 -37.68 10.08 -9.86
CA ARG A 45 -37.56 8.64 -9.60
C ARG A 45 -38.66 7.81 -10.26
N GLU A 46 -39.88 8.29 -10.26
CA GLU A 46 -40.99 7.57 -10.91
C GLU A 46 -40.87 7.62 -12.45
N LEU A 47 -40.37 8.74 -13.02
CA LEU A 47 -40.07 8.83 -14.43
C LEU A 47 -38.93 7.88 -14.82
N GLU A 48 -37.87 7.79 -14.03
CA GLU A 48 -36.78 6.82 -14.23
C GLU A 48 -37.29 5.39 -14.22
N LYS A 49 -38.16 5.03 -13.27
CA LYS A 49 -38.79 3.70 -13.24
C LYS A 49 -39.59 3.40 -14.50
N ILE A 50 -40.42 4.37 -14.94
CA ILE A 50 -41.23 4.21 -16.15
C ILE A 50 -40.31 4.02 -17.37
N LEU A 51 -39.26 4.84 -17.47
CA LEU A 51 -38.29 4.74 -18.55
C LEU A 51 -37.59 3.37 -18.56
N PHE A 52 -37.08 2.96 -17.37
CA PHE A 52 -36.44 1.66 -17.22
C PHE A 52 -37.37 0.50 -17.56
N ASN A 53 -38.61 0.54 -17.08
CA ASN A 53 -39.61 -0.47 -17.42
C ASN A 53 -39.93 -0.49 -18.91
N TYR A 54 -39.99 0.67 -19.56
CA TYR A 54 -40.22 0.77 -20.99
C TYR A 54 -39.08 0.11 -21.80
N TYR A 55 -37.82 0.38 -21.44
CA TYR A 55 -36.67 -0.24 -22.09
C TYR A 55 -36.51 -1.73 -21.74
N SER A 56 -36.88 -2.13 -20.53
CA SER A 56 -36.77 -3.53 -20.09
C SER A 56 -37.97 -4.40 -20.43
N SER A 57 -39.09 -3.83 -20.87
CA SER A 57 -40.34 -4.56 -21.13
C SER A 57 -40.28 -5.60 -22.26
N GLY A 58 -39.20 -5.61 -23.04
CA GLY A 58 -38.90 -6.63 -24.04
C GLY A 58 -37.87 -7.68 -23.64
N LEU A 59 -37.26 -7.53 -22.44
CA LEU A 59 -36.24 -8.45 -21.95
C LEU A 59 -36.89 -9.66 -21.25
N TYR A 60 -37.08 -10.74 -22.02
CA TYR A 60 -37.45 -12.05 -21.46
C TYR A 60 -36.18 -12.71 -20.89
N ILE A 61 -36.13 -12.87 -19.57
CA ILE A 61 -35.08 -13.64 -18.94
C ILE A 61 -35.45 -15.12 -18.99
N PRO A 62 -34.72 -15.96 -19.75
CA PRO A 62 -35.02 -17.38 -19.84
C PRO A 62 -35.04 -18.04 -18.45
N GLU A 63 -36.02 -18.93 -18.24
CA GLU A 63 -36.21 -19.58 -16.95
C GLU A 63 -34.98 -20.37 -16.48
N TYR A 64 -34.19 -20.90 -17.41
CA TYR A 64 -32.94 -21.58 -17.08
C TYR A 64 -31.89 -20.65 -16.45
N LEU A 65 -31.83 -19.37 -16.87
CA LEU A 65 -30.91 -18.37 -16.23
C LEU A 65 -31.36 -18.05 -14.80
N ILE A 66 -32.66 -17.91 -14.58
CA ILE A 66 -33.19 -17.70 -13.23
C ILE A 66 -32.82 -18.88 -12.32
N LYS A 67 -33.05 -20.10 -12.83
CA LYS A 67 -32.68 -21.34 -12.11
C LYS A 67 -31.16 -21.42 -11.85
N TYR A 68 -30.34 -21.07 -12.84
CA TYR A 68 -28.89 -21.06 -12.73
C TYR A 68 -28.41 -20.08 -11.65
N PHE A 69 -28.92 -18.84 -11.66
CA PHE A 69 -28.56 -17.84 -10.64
C PHE A 69 -29.01 -18.25 -9.24
N ASN A 70 -30.22 -18.76 -9.10
CA ASN A 70 -30.72 -19.26 -7.83
C ASN A 70 -29.88 -20.44 -7.31
N TYR A 71 -29.53 -21.38 -8.19
CA TYR A 71 -28.69 -22.52 -7.84
C TYR A 71 -27.29 -22.07 -7.43
N SER A 72 -26.66 -21.16 -8.18
CA SER A 72 -25.29 -20.69 -7.87
C SER A 72 -25.23 -19.87 -6.58
N LYS A 73 -26.27 -19.07 -6.27
CA LYS A 73 -26.33 -18.28 -5.03
C LYS A 73 -26.67 -19.11 -3.77
N ASN A 74 -27.48 -20.14 -3.92
CA ASN A 74 -27.99 -20.93 -2.81
C ASN A 74 -27.30 -22.29 -2.68
N ARG A 75 -26.22 -22.49 -3.44
CA ARG A 75 -25.45 -23.73 -3.36
C ARG A 75 -24.69 -23.79 -2.03
N SER A 76 -24.99 -24.77 -1.21
CA SER A 76 -24.18 -25.16 -0.07
C SER A 76 -23.32 -26.38 -0.45
N ILE A 77 -22.09 -26.39 0.02
CA ILE A 77 -21.16 -27.51 -0.17
C ILE A 77 -20.70 -27.97 1.20
N ASP A 78 -20.94 -29.24 1.48
CA ASP A 78 -20.33 -29.86 2.66
C ASP A 78 -18.91 -30.28 2.33
N VAL A 79 -17.96 -29.73 3.09
CA VAL A 79 -16.52 -29.98 2.88
C VAL A 79 -15.96 -30.71 4.08
N LYS A 80 -15.30 -31.84 3.84
CA LYS A 80 -14.43 -32.48 4.83
C LYS A 80 -13.00 -32.03 4.56
N TYR A 81 -12.32 -31.55 5.57
CA TYR A 81 -10.92 -31.12 5.45
C TYR A 81 -10.08 -31.76 6.54
N VAL A 82 -8.80 -31.90 6.26
CA VAL A 82 -7.78 -32.35 7.23
C VAL A 82 -6.71 -31.27 7.28
N SER A 83 -6.37 -30.82 8.50
CA SER A 83 -5.26 -29.89 8.68
C SER A 83 -3.94 -30.65 8.56
N LEU A 84 -3.00 -30.12 7.81
CA LEU A 84 -1.65 -30.66 7.65
C LEU A 84 -0.63 -29.98 8.56
N GLU A 85 -1.04 -29.02 9.38
CA GLU A 85 -0.15 -28.21 10.23
C GLU A 85 0.76 -29.03 11.14
N SER A 86 0.23 -30.13 11.70
CA SER A 86 0.98 -31.03 12.58
C SER A 86 2.06 -31.83 11.86
N ASN A 87 2.03 -31.87 10.53
CA ASN A 87 2.96 -32.65 9.71
C ASN A 87 4.11 -31.80 9.15
N TYR A 88 4.05 -30.48 9.34
CA TYR A 88 5.12 -29.60 8.89
C TYR A 88 6.21 -29.47 9.94
N LYS A 89 7.47 -29.46 9.50
CA LYS A 89 8.61 -29.13 10.35
C LYS A 89 8.42 -27.68 10.88
N LYS A 90 8.52 -27.47 12.19
CA LYS A 90 8.37 -26.14 12.79
C LYS A 90 9.62 -25.29 12.53
N LYS A 91 9.49 -23.97 12.59
CA LYS A 91 10.61 -23.04 12.36
C LYS A 91 11.76 -23.24 13.34
N GLU A 92 11.45 -23.56 14.59
CA GLU A 92 12.40 -23.81 15.67
C GLU A 92 13.23 -25.07 15.45
N GLU A 93 12.75 -25.99 14.63
CA GLU A 93 13.44 -27.27 14.33
C GLU A 93 14.52 -27.13 13.25
N PHE A 94 14.60 -25.95 12.57
CA PHE A 94 15.70 -25.67 11.67
C PHE A 94 16.91 -25.19 12.46
N ASN A 95 17.98 -25.99 12.39
CA ASN A 95 19.21 -25.74 13.12
C ASN A 95 20.19 -24.84 12.34
N GLU A 96 21.30 -24.45 12.95
CA GLU A 96 22.32 -23.63 12.32
C GLU A 96 22.92 -24.28 11.05
N THR A 97 23.01 -25.62 11.01
CA THR A 97 23.53 -26.33 9.84
C THR A 97 22.57 -26.20 8.66
N ASP A 98 21.26 -26.29 8.90
CA ASP A 98 20.24 -26.10 7.86
C ASP A 98 20.36 -24.68 7.27
N ILE A 99 20.53 -23.68 8.13
CA ILE A 99 20.68 -22.28 7.73
C ILE A 99 21.96 -22.06 6.90
N LYS A 100 23.10 -22.57 7.38
CA LYS A 100 24.38 -22.43 6.67
C LYS A 100 24.34 -23.10 5.30
N ASN A 101 23.77 -24.31 5.23
CA ASN A 101 23.63 -25.03 3.97
C ASN A 101 22.75 -24.27 2.98
N TYR A 102 21.64 -23.69 3.47
CA TYR A 102 20.77 -22.86 2.63
C TYR A 102 21.50 -21.65 2.08
N ILE A 103 22.22 -20.92 2.95
CA ILE A 103 23.01 -19.74 2.54
C ILE A 103 24.07 -20.15 1.51
N GLU A 104 24.75 -21.28 1.71
CA GLU A 104 25.78 -21.74 0.78
C GLU A 104 25.22 -22.09 -0.61
N THR A 105 24.05 -22.73 -0.63
CA THR A 105 23.39 -23.15 -1.88
C THR A 105 22.81 -21.97 -2.64
N ASN A 106 22.35 -20.91 -1.94
CA ASN A 106 21.62 -19.78 -2.53
C ASN A 106 22.40 -18.47 -2.40
N LYS A 107 23.74 -18.52 -2.42
CA LYS A 107 24.61 -17.35 -2.21
C LYS A 107 24.27 -16.15 -3.10
N ASP A 108 23.97 -16.39 -4.35
CA ASP A 108 23.74 -15.32 -5.32
C ASP A 108 22.39 -14.63 -5.11
N ASP A 109 21.37 -15.39 -4.72
CA ASP A 109 20.03 -14.86 -4.48
C ASP A 109 19.92 -14.14 -3.12
N LEU A 110 20.85 -14.39 -2.21
CA LEU A 110 20.89 -13.80 -0.88
C LEU A 110 21.77 -12.54 -0.77
N LYS A 111 22.42 -12.14 -1.86
CA LYS A 111 23.18 -10.90 -1.90
C LYS A 111 22.25 -9.70 -1.79
N VAL A 112 22.66 -8.75 -1.00
CA VAL A 112 21.98 -7.47 -0.80
C VAL A 112 22.95 -6.35 -1.09
N ASP A 113 22.44 -5.26 -1.61
CA ASP A 113 23.21 -4.06 -1.88
C ASP A 113 23.60 -3.36 -0.58
N PHE A 114 24.88 -2.99 -0.50
CA PHE A 114 25.44 -2.19 0.58
C PHE A 114 26.20 -1.02 -0.03
N VAL A 115 26.05 0.14 0.59
CA VAL A 115 26.82 1.34 0.25
C VAL A 115 27.43 1.95 1.52
N ASP A 116 28.60 2.51 1.39
CA ASP A 116 29.11 3.46 2.36
C ASP A 116 28.70 4.84 1.87
N VAL A 117 28.02 5.61 2.64
CA VAL A 117 27.46 6.90 2.23
C VAL A 117 27.80 7.99 3.21
N LYS A 118 28.19 9.14 2.67
CA LYS A 118 28.21 10.41 3.39
C LYS A 118 27.02 11.23 2.92
N TYR A 119 26.32 11.86 3.85
CA TYR A 119 25.15 12.66 3.52
C TYR A 119 24.92 13.81 4.48
N VAL A 120 24.16 14.77 4.01
CA VAL A 120 23.68 15.91 4.80
C VAL A 120 22.25 16.23 4.42
N LYS A 121 21.46 16.62 5.40
CA LYS A 121 20.10 17.15 5.21
C LYS A 121 20.18 18.66 5.37
N LEU A 122 19.94 19.39 4.29
CA LEU A 122 19.95 20.85 4.28
C LEU A 122 18.54 21.37 4.48
N THR A 123 18.26 21.83 5.67
CA THR A 123 17.01 22.52 6.01
C THR A 123 17.20 24.04 5.96
N PRO A 124 16.14 24.84 5.84
CA PRO A 124 16.22 26.30 5.92
C PRO A 124 16.89 26.78 7.20
N GLU A 125 16.61 26.15 8.32
CA GLU A 125 17.19 26.50 9.63
C GLU A 125 18.72 26.35 9.65
N ILE A 126 19.26 25.28 9.03
CA ILE A 126 20.71 25.05 8.94
C ILE A 126 21.40 26.07 8.05
N LEU A 127 20.79 26.46 6.93
CA LEU A 127 21.42 27.34 5.94
C LEU A 127 21.21 28.85 6.23
N THR A 128 20.05 29.21 6.77
CA THR A 128 19.67 30.64 6.93
C THR A 128 19.42 31.04 8.38
N GLY A 129 19.38 30.09 9.30
CA GLY A 129 18.99 30.33 10.70
C GLY A 129 17.48 30.59 10.89
N SER A 130 16.67 30.48 9.83
CA SER A 130 15.20 30.62 9.85
C SER A 130 14.55 29.32 9.41
N SER A 131 13.38 28.99 9.95
CA SER A 131 12.59 27.84 9.51
C SER A 131 11.83 28.05 8.20
N ASP A 132 11.89 29.27 7.64
CA ASP A 132 11.12 29.64 6.46
C ASP A 132 11.84 29.27 5.16
N TYR A 133 11.11 28.67 4.22
CA TYR A 133 11.55 28.41 2.84
C TYR A 133 11.49 29.70 2.02
N ASN A 134 12.49 30.55 2.20
CA ASN A 134 12.59 31.85 1.56
C ASN A 134 13.55 31.85 0.37
N GLU A 135 13.58 32.95 -0.38
CA GLU A 135 14.44 33.13 -1.56
C GLU A 135 15.93 32.88 -1.23
N GLY A 136 16.40 33.35 -0.08
CA GLY A 136 17.79 33.17 0.35
C GLY A 136 18.16 31.71 0.57
N TYR A 137 17.24 30.87 1.05
CA TYR A 137 17.44 29.44 1.14
C TYR A 137 17.65 28.80 -0.23
N TYR A 138 16.76 29.09 -1.19
CA TYR A 138 16.84 28.52 -2.54
C TYR A 138 18.07 29.03 -3.31
N GLU A 139 18.46 30.30 -3.12
CA GLU A 139 19.70 30.83 -3.71
C GLU A 139 20.95 30.08 -3.23
N ILE A 140 20.99 29.64 -1.98
CA ILE A 140 22.09 28.82 -1.46
C ILE A 140 22.04 27.41 -2.07
N ILE A 141 20.88 26.81 -2.17
CA ILE A 141 20.72 25.49 -2.80
C ILE A 141 21.16 25.54 -4.28
N ASP A 142 20.72 26.55 -5.04
CA ASP A 142 21.12 26.75 -6.44
C ASP A 142 22.64 26.88 -6.59
N LYS A 143 23.32 27.60 -5.67
CA LYS A 143 24.79 27.68 -5.67
C LYS A 143 25.43 26.33 -5.43
N ILE A 144 24.94 25.58 -4.46
CA ILE A 144 25.43 24.24 -4.14
C ILE A 144 25.25 23.32 -5.36
N GLU A 145 24.08 23.33 -6.00
CA GLU A 145 23.81 22.53 -7.19
C GLU A 145 24.77 22.84 -8.35
N ASN A 146 25.05 24.11 -8.58
CA ASN A 146 26.00 24.54 -9.62
C ASN A 146 27.43 24.11 -9.34
N GLU A 147 27.80 23.93 -8.07
CA GLU A 147 29.15 23.52 -7.65
C GLU A 147 29.34 22.00 -7.57
N ILE A 148 28.29 21.22 -7.48
CA ILE A 148 28.34 19.75 -7.33
C ILE A 148 29.29 19.10 -8.35
N PHE A 149 29.25 19.52 -9.60
CA PHE A 149 30.08 18.94 -10.68
C PHE A 149 31.56 19.32 -10.58
N ASN A 150 31.90 20.34 -9.80
CA ASN A 150 33.28 20.84 -9.67
C ASN A 150 33.95 20.34 -8.40
N LYS A 151 33.24 19.64 -7.53
CA LYS A 151 33.74 19.17 -6.24
C LYS A 151 33.74 17.65 -6.14
N ASN A 152 34.75 17.12 -5.48
CA ASN A 152 34.93 15.66 -5.39
C ASN A 152 34.44 15.09 -4.04
N SER A 153 34.19 15.93 -3.04
CA SER A 153 33.71 15.49 -1.72
C SER A 153 32.68 16.46 -1.14
N LEU A 154 31.89 15.97 -0.19
CA LEU A 154 30.93 16.82 0.53
C LEU A 154 31.66 17.85 1.41
N GLU A 155 32.81 17.50 1.93
CA GLU A 155 33.65 18.39 2.73
C GLU A 155 34.14 19.59 1.91
N GLU A 156 34.53 19.38 0.65
CA GLU A 156 34.89 20.46 -0.27
C GLU A 156 33.67 21.31 -0.65
N LEU A 157 32.56 20.65 -0.99
CA LEU A 157 31.34 21.32 -1.45
C LEU A 157 30.77 22.24 -0.37
N LEU A 158 30.79 21.77 0.87
CA LEU A 158 30.16 22.47 1.99
C LEU A 158 31.13 23.28 2.85
N SER A 159 32.39 23.42 2.41
CA SER A 159 33.45 24.11 3.17
C SER A 159 33.16 25.60 3.44
N GLU A 160 32.35 26.23 2.62
CA GLU A 160 31.97 27.64 2.76
C GLU A 160 30.77 27.86 3.70
N TYR A 161 30.11 26.79 4.12
CA TYR A 161 28.89 26.85 4.94
C TYR A 161 29.19 26.36 6.37
N GLU A 162 29.18 27.29 7.32
CA GLU A 162 29.44 26.96 8.73
C GLU A 162 28.26 26.21 9.37
N GLY A 163 28.59 25.31 10.30
CA GLY A 163 27.57 24.62 11.11
C GLY A 163 26.96 23.38 10.48
N ILE A 164 27.30 23.05 9.22
CA ILE A 164 26.79 21.85 8.56
C ILE A 164 27.54 20.62 9.03
N LYS A 165 26.81 19.64 9.54
CA LYS A 165 27.36 18.35 9.98
C LYS A 165 27.13 17.27 8.91
N ILE A 166 28.22 16.77 8.32
CA ILE A 166 28.18 15.62 7.42
C ILE A 166 28.03 14.35 8.27
N ASN A 167 27.05 13.53 7.91
CA ASN A 167 26.82 12.24 8.52
C ASN A 167 27.44 11.16 7.63
N GLU A 168 28.03 10.13 8.27
CA GLU A 168 28.59 8.98 7.58
C GLU A 168 27.91 7.71 8.08
N ILE A 169 27.48 6.87 7.13
CA ILE A 169 26.97 5.53 7.44
C ILE A 169 27.80 4.53 6.62
N LYS A 170 28.44 3.61 7.31
CA LYS A 170 29.16 2.49 6.71
C LYS A 170 28.25 1.28 6.61
N GLU A 171 28.33 0.58 5.49
CA GLU A 171 27.55 -0.63 5.25
C GLU A 171 26.04 -0.42 5.36
N LEU A 172 25.53 0.72 4.85
CA LEU A 172 24.09 0.94 4.74
C LEU A 172 23.50 -0.16 3.83
N SER A 173 22.56 -0.91 4.36
CA SER A 173 21.91 -2.01 3.64
C SER A 173 20.59 -1.58 3.04
N GLN A 174 20.34 -1.90 1.79
CA GLN A 174 19.06 -1.62 1.12
C GLN A 174 17.85 -2.23 1.86
N LYS A 175 18.03 -3.35 2.57
CA LYS A 175 16.94 -3.99 3.34
C LYS A 175 16.51 -3.23 4.58
N ASN A 176 17.45 -2.55 5.23
CA ASN A 176 17.26 -1.97 6.56
C ASN A 176 17.50 -0.45 6.57
N VAL A 177 17.30 0.19 5.42
CA VAL A 177 17.47 1.64 5.28
C VAL A 177 16.18 2.36 5.68
N ASP A 178 16.33 3.49 6.37
CA ASP A 178 15.24 4.40 6.65
C ASP A 178 14.64 4.94 5.35
N THR A 179 13.33 5.19 5.34
CA THR A 179 12.58 5.68 4.17
C THR A 179 13.22 6.93 3.57
N ASP A 180 13.75 7.82 4.41
CA ASP A 180 14.42 9.06 4.01
C ASP A 180 15.67 8.84 3.13
N LEU A 181 16.40 7.75 3.37
CA LEU A 181 17.65 7.42 2.71
C LEU A 181 17.50 6.34 1.62
N GLN A 182 16.29 5.83 1.42
CA GLN A 182 16.06 4.73 0.46
C GLN A 182 16.44 5.10 -0.97
N ASP A 183 16.22 6.36 -1.35
CA ASP A 183 16.53 6.84 -2.71
C ASP A 183 18.03 6.88 -3.02
N ILE A 184 18.90 6.81 -2.02
CA ILE A 184 20.35 6.71 -2.19
C ILE A 184 20.73 5.49 -3.05
N PHE A 185 19.97 4.40 -2.92
CA PHE A 185 20.21 3.17 -3.68
C PHE A 185 19.90 3.28 -5.18
N ASN A 186 19.11 4.29 -5.59
CA ASN A 186 18.89 4.57 -7.01
C ASN A 186 20.19 5.07 -7.69
N TYR A 187 21.14 5.58 -6.90
CA TYR A 187 22.44 6.12 -7.33
C TYR A 187 23.62 5.30 -6.79
N LYS A 188 23.39 4.04 -6.40
CA LYS A 188 24.39 3.20 -5.73
C LYS A 188 25.70 3.00 -6.45
N GLU A 189 25.70 3.08 -7.78
CA GLU A 189 26.87 2.91 -8.64
C GLU A 189 27.54 4.26 -9.02
N SER A 190 26.92 5.39 -8.62
CA SER A 190 27.48 6.71 -8.90
C SER A 190 28.50 7.09 -7.85
N ASP A 191 29.65 7.57 -8.30
CA ASP A 191 30.72 8.16 -7.47
C ASP A 191 30.62 9.68 -7.36
N GLN A 192 29.61 10.28 -8.00
CA GLN A 192 29.34 11.70 -7.99
C GLN A 192 28.46 12.09 -6.80
N ILE A 193 28.61 13.34 -6.37
CA ILE A 193 27.71 13.94 -5.39
C ILE A 193 26.30 14.06 -6.03
N GLN A 194 25.28 13.70 -5.29
CA GLN A 194 23.88 13.78 -5.69
C GLN A 194 23.12 14.71 -4.76
N ILE A 195 22.11 15.39 -5.30
CA ILE A 195 21.16 16.19 -4.56
C ILE A 195 19.75 15.71 -4.87
N LEU A 196 18.93 15.55 -3.83
CA LEU A 196 17.53 15.17 -3.95
C LEU A 196 16.67 16.16 -3.17
N ASP A 197 15.67 16.68 -3.85
CA ASP A 197 14.62 17.49 -3.24
C ASP A 197 13.66 16.57 -2.46
N LYS A 198 13.52 16.85 -1.16
CA LYS A 198 12.56 16.21 -0.25
C LYS A 198 11.58 17.28 0.22
N GLU A 199 10.40 16.88 0.68
CA GLU A 199 9.36 17.82 1.09
C GLU A 199 9.85 18.88 2.09
N ASP A 200 10.70 18.46 3.05
CA ASP A 200 11.15 19.31 4.17
C ASP A 200 12.65 19.67 4.13
N TYR A 201 13.43 19.18 3.18
CA TYR A 201 14.88 19.42 3.11
C TYR A 201 15.46 18.96 1.77
N PHE A 202 16.66 19.44 1.45
CA PHE A 202 17.47 18.85 0.39
C PHE A 202 18.44 17.83 0.98
N LEU A 203 18.41 16.61 0.43
CA LEU A 203 19.36 15.56 0.77
C LEU A 203 20.53 15.60 -0.21
N ILE A 204 21.72 15.95 0.27
CA ILE A 204 22.95 15.86 -0.52
C ILE A 204 23.74 14.66 -0.01
N PHE A 205 24.20 13.82 -0.91
CA PHE A 205 24.93 12.63 -0.55
C PHE A 205 25.96 12.22 -1.60
N LYS A 206 26.93 11.44 -1.15
CA LYS A 206 27.90 10.76 -2.01
C LYS A 206 28.04 9.32 -1.55
N ASN A 207 27.85 8.40 -2.50
CA ASN A 207 28.16 6.99 -2.30
C ASN A 207 29.65 6.76 -2.52
N GLU A 208 30.31 6.06 -1.60
CA GLU A 208 31.75 5.82 -1.67
C GLU A 208 32.06 4.39 -2.13
N ASN A 209 31.50 3.39 -1.47
CA ASN A 209 31.81 1.99 -1.73
C ASN A 209 30.54 1.18 -1.92
N TYR A 210 30.15 0.96 -3.16
CA TYR A 210 29.07 0.04 -3.47
C TYR A 210 29.58 -1.41 -3.51
N ARG A 211 28.84 -2.32 -2.90
CA ARG A 211 29.14 -3.74 -2.91
C ARG A 211 27.90 -4.60 -2.69
N GLN A 212 27.90 -5.76 -3.35
CA GLN A 212 26.90 -6.79 -3.11
C GLN A 212 27.50 -7.88 -2.24
N LYS A 213 26.89 -8.14 -1.10
CA LYS A 213 27.32 -9.23 -0.21
C LYS A 213 26.12 -9.83 0.54
N ILE A 214 26.32 -11.04 1.03
CA ILE A 214 25.36 -11.68 1.93
C ILE A 214 25.39 -10.91 3.26
N PRO A 215 24.22 -10.56 3.84
CA PRO A 215 24.14 -9.97 5.17
C PRO A 215 24.87 -10.81 6.22
N LYS A 216 25.35 -10.16 7.28
CA LYS A 216 25.93 -10.89 8.41
C LYS A 216 24.87 -11.80 9.03
N LEU A 217 25.26 -13.02 9.39
CA LEU A 217 24.36 -13.97 10.04
C LEU A 217 24.10 -13.52 11.49
N ASP A 218 23.17 -12.59 11.63
CA ASP A 218 22.60 -12.17 12.90
C ASP A 218 21.27 -12.88 13.16
N LYS A 219 20.59 -12.50 14.23
CA LYS A 219 19.32 -13.10 14.63
C LYS A 219 18.21 -12.85 13.61
N ASP A 220 18.17 -11.67 13.02
CA ASP A 220 17.12 -11.25 12.09
C ASP A 220 17.27 -11.98 10.75
N PHE A 221 18.48 -12.01 10.20
CA PHE A 221 18.77 -12.75 8.98
C PHE A 221 18.60 -14.27 9.17
N SER A 222 19.01 -14.80 10.34
CA SER A 222 18.76 -16.21 10.68
C SER A 222 17.26 -16.53 10.72
N ASN A 223 16.43 -15.65 11.28
CA ASN A 223 14.99 -15.84 11.30
C ASN A 223 14.38 -15.75 9.90
N GLU A 224 14.87 -14.84 9.05
CA GLU A 224 14.45 -14.75 7.65
C GLU A 224 14.72 -16.06 6.90
N ILE A 225 15.92 -16.64 7.04
CA ILE A 225 16.25 -17.93 6.43
C ILE A 225 15.36 -19.05 6.96
N LYS A 226 15.08 -19.08 8.26
CA LYS A 226 14.15 -20.08 8.84
C LYS A 226 12.74 -19.95 8.26
N GLU A 227 12.25 -18.73 8.01
CA GLU A 227 10.97 -18.53 7.32
C GLU A 227 10.96 -19.11 5.91
N ILE A 228 12.03 -18.91 5.16
CA ILE A 228 12.16 -19.44 3.81
C ILE A 228 12.19 -20.97 3.85
N LEU A 229 13.05 -21.55 4.69
CA LEU A 229 13.15 -23.00 4.87
C LEU A 229 11.81 -23.63 5.29
N TYR A 230 11.07 -22.97 6.17
CA TYR A 230 9.74 -23.40 6.58
C TYR A 230 8.75 -23.42 5.40
N LYS A 231 8.73 -22.35 4.59
CA LYS A 231 7.87 -22.24 3.41
C LYS A 231 8.21 -23.32 2.37
N GLU A 232 9.50 -23.53 2.11
CA GLU A 232 9.98 -24.57 1.19
C GLU A 232 9.64 -25.97 1.68
N ASN A 233 9.84 -26.24 2.96
CA ASN A 233 9.50 -27.52 3.56
C ASN A 233 8.00 -27.84 3.41
N ARG A 234 7.14 -26.85 3.70
CA ARG A 234 5.69 -26.97 3.50
C ARG A 234 5.33 -27.22 2.05
N TYR A 235 5.91 -26.44 1.14
CA TYR A 235 5.68 -26.60 -0.29
C TYR A 235 6.06 -28.01 -0.76
N ASN A 236 7.26 -28.45 -0.43
CA ASN A 236 7.77 -29.76 -0.82
C ASN A 236 6.96 -30.92 -0.22
N TYR A 237 6.53 -30.79 1.03
CA TYR A 237 5.63 -31.76 1.67
C TYR A 237 4.30 -31.86 0.92
N ASN A 238 3.69 -30.72 0.64
CA ASN A 238 2.42 -30.66 -0.07
C ASN A 238 2.52 -31.23 -1.48
N GLN A 239 3.58 -30.92 -2.22
CA GLN A 239 3.83 -31.47 -3.55
C GLN A 239 3.96 -33.00 -3.51
N LYS A 240 4.72 -33.53 -2.54
CA LYS A 240 4.84 -34.98 -2.34
C LYS A 240 3.51 -35.64 -1.98
N LEU A 241 2.70 -35.00 -1.17
CA LEU A 241 1.37 -35.50 -0.81
C LEU A 241 0.43 -35.48 -2.03
N PHE A 242 0.44 -34.37 -2.78
CA PHE A 242 -0.39 -34.22 -3.97
C PHE A 242 -0.05 -35.27 -5.04
N SER A 243 1.23 -35.51 -5.29
CA SER A 243 1.66 -36.52 -6.24
C SER A 243 1.18 -37.93 -5.85
N LYS A 244 1.19 -38.26 -4.55
CA LYS A 244 0.67 -39.53 -4.06
C LYS A 244 -0.84 -39.70 -4.22
N ILE A 245 -1.60 -38.58 -4.07
CA ILE A 245 -3.06 -38.61 -4.21
C ILE A 245 -3.46 -38.70 -5.68
N SER A 246 -2.70 -38.04 -6.57
CA SER A 246 -2.99 -37.99 -8.01
C SER A 246 -2.63 -39.28 -8.75
N THR A 247 -1.82 -40.15 -8.15
CA THR A 247 -1.39 -41.43 -8.73
C THR A 247 -2.25 -42.65 -8.30
N ASN A 248 -3.22 -42.42 -7.41
CA ASN A 248 -4.22 -43.38 -7.01
C ASN A 248 -5.60 -43.03 -7.59
#